data_b719569a9a5fe4b40a6942e9e3f9b550
#
_entry.id   b719569a9a5fe4b40a6942e9e3f9b550
#
_cell.length_a   1.000
_cell.length_b   1.000
_cell.length_c   1.000
_cell.angle_alpha   90.00
_cell.angle_beta   90.00
_cell.angle_gamma   90.00
#
_symmetry.space_group_name_H-M   'P 1'
#
loop_
_entity.id
_entity.type
_entity.pdbx_description
1 polymer ?
#
loop_
_entity_poly.entity_id
_entity_poly.type
_entity_poly.pdbx_seq_one_letter_code
_entity_poly.pdbx_strand_id
1 'polypeptide(L)'
;MPLEIVRNDITKMTVDAIVNAANESLLGGGGVDGAIHYAAGPELLAECKTLGGCKTGKAKITGGYNLPTKYVIHTVGPIYEDGKHGEKALLESCYRESLALAKEQNCETVAFPLISSGVYGYPKDQALKVAVDVISDFLLKNDMTVYIVIFDKAAYKISEKLFSDVAEYIDDNYVDVHTDYRRESMRMNMPIQPIMAADMCECKAMAPDDDLDAKLKQIDESFSQMLLRKIDEKGMTDAECYKKANIDRKLFSKIRSDIHYKPSKPTAIAFAISLELTLDETEDMLKKAGFALSHSNKFDIIIEYFIGKGNYNIFEINEALFAFDQSLLGA
;
A
#
# COMPACT_ATOMS: atom_id res chain seq x y z
N MET A 1 10.55 -1.22 -6.68
CA MET A 1 10.78 -1.00 -5.25
C MET A 1 9.58 -0.25 -4.70
N PRO A 2 9.03 -0.64 -3.55
CA PRO A 2 7.69 -0.22 -3.13
C PRO A 2 7.64 1.18 -2.53
N LEU A 3 6.47 1.81 -2.67
CA LEU A 3 6.01 2.88 -1.80
C LEU A 3 5.21 2.24 -0.65
N GLU A 4 5.59 2.52 0.59
CA GLU A 4 4.94 2.01 1.78
C GLU A 4 4.43 3.17 2.64
N ILE A 5 3.19 3.06 3.13
CA ILE A 5 2.64 3.98 4.13
C ILE A 5 2.76 3.31 5.49
N VAL A 6 3.56 3.89 6.37
CA VAL A 6 3.87 3.30 7.69
C VAL A 6 3.51 4.24 8.83
N ARG A 7 3.01 3.68 9.92
CA ARG A 7 2.80 4.42 11.16
C ARG A 7 4.01 4.25 12.06
N ASN A 8 4.86 5.26 12.11
CA ASN A 8 6.11 5.22 12.88
C ASN A 8 6.57 6.63 13.29
N ASP A 9 7.64 6.68 14.07
CA ASP A 9 8.43 7.87 14.35
C ASP A 9 9.57 7.93 13.33
N ILE A 10 9.59 8.96 12.48
CA ILE A 10 10.57 9.09 11.40
C ILE A 10 12.01 9.16 11.93
N THR A 11 12.20 9.65 13.15
CA THR A 11 13.54 9.75 13.79
C THR A 11 14.12 8.39 14.20
N LYS A 12 13.30 7.34 14.18
CA LYS A 12 13.67 5.94 14.52
C LYS A 12 13.76 5.03 13.29
N MET A 13 13.48 5.57 12.10
CA MET A 13 13.53 4.81 10.86
C MET A 13 14.97 4.49 10.47
N THR A 14 15.27 3.20 10.30
CA THR A 14 16.57 2.72 9.80
C THR A 14 16.50 2.69 8.26
N VAL A 15 16.79 3.82 7.64
CA VAL A 15 16.78 4.05 6.20
C VAL A 15 18.03 4.82 5.78
N ASP A 16 18.32 4.92 4.45
CA ASP A 16 19.48 5.69 4.02
C ASP A 16 19.29 7.19 4.21
N ALA A 17 18.09 7.71 3.93
CA ALA A 17 17.77 9.11 4.15
C ALA A 17 16.37 9.29 4.76
N ILE A 18 16.23 10.26 5.66
CA ILE A 18 14.93 10.79 6.07
C ILE A 18 14.74 12.19 5.52
N VAL A 19 13.50 12.56 5.22
CA VAL A 19 13.15 13.90 4.76
C VAL A 19 12.62 14.71 5.94
N ASN A 20 13.14 15.93 6.09
CA ASN A 20 12.70 16.91 7.07
C ASN A 20 11.79 17.94 6.38
N ALA A 21 10.58 18.11 6.91
CA ALA A 21 9.69 19.22 6.53
C ALA A 21 10.14 20.50 7.30
N ALA A 22 11.14 21.15 6.76
CA ALA A 22 11.82 22.29 7.37
C ALA A 22 11.15 23.63 7.04
N ASN A 23 11.56 24.68 7.72
CA ASN A 23 11.30 26.05 7.33
C ASN A 23 12.44 26.62 6.46
N GLU A 24 12.25 27.82 5.88
CA GLU A 24 13.22 28.43 4.97
C GLU A 24 14.59 28.73 5.62
N SER A 25 14.65 28.92 6.94
CA SER A 25 15.91 29.16 7.62
C SER A 25 16.76 27.90 7.80
N LEU A 26 16.15 26.71 7.82
CA LEU A 26 16.74 25.42 8.16
C LEU A 26 17.32 25.34 9.59
N LEU A 27 16.94 26.26 10.47
CA LEU A 27 17.52 26.36 11.82
C LEU A 27 16.70 25.66 12.90
N GLY A 28 15.85 24.71 12.48
CA GLY A 28 14.94 24.01 13.37
C GLY A 28 13.62 24.77 13.58
N GLY A 29 12.65 24.10 14.16
CA GLY A 29 11.31 24.62 14.40
C GLY A 29 10.49 23.70 15.28
N GLY A 30 9.18 23.67 15.05
CA GLY A 30 8.26 22.76 15.73
C GLY A 30 7.95 21.51 14.93
N GLY A 31 7.17 20.60 15.53
CA GLY A 31 6.73 19.38 14.86
C GLY A 31 7.87 18.44 14.48
N VAL A 32 7.80 17.85 13.27
CA VAL A 32 8.81 16.91 12.80
C VAL A 32 10.19 17.53 12.67
N ASP A 33 10.29 18.81 12.27
CA ASP A 33 11.55 19.54 12.15
C ASP A 33 12.28 19.62 13.50
N GLY A 34 11.57 20.02 14.57
CA GLY A 34 12.12 20.05 15.92
C GLY A 34 12.52 18.66 16.45
N ALA A 35 11.72 17.62 16.16
CA ALA A 35 12.00 16.25 16.56
C ALA A 35 13.28 15.71 15.87
N ILE A 36 13.45 15.98 14.58
CA ILE A 36 14.65 15.58 13.82
C ILE A 36 15.89 16.32 14.35
N HIS A 37 15.82 17.63 14.53
CA HIS A 37 16.94 18.40 15.09
C HIS A 37 17.33 17.93 16.50
N TYR A 38 16.34 17.65 17.35
CA TYR A 38 16.59 17.12 18.70
C TYR A 38 17.27 15.75 18.68
N ALA A 39 16.77 14.83 17.85
CA ALA A 39 17.30 13.47 17.75
C ALA A 39 18.68 13.41 17.08
N ALA A 40 18.92 14.25 16.08
CA ALA A 40 20.20 14.33 15.37
C ALA A 40 21.34 14.94 16.20
N GLY A 41 21.01 15.80 17.17
CA GLY A 41 22.01 16.50 17.97
C GLY A 41 22.43 17.85 17.38
N PRO A 42 23.32 18.59 18.09
CA PRO A 42 23.70 19.96 17.76
C PRO A 42 24.48 20.10 16.45
N GLU A 43 25.12 19.01 15.99
CA GLU A 43 25.93 19.00 14.77
C GLU A 43 25.06 19.22 13.52
N LEU A 44 23.82 18.69 13.50
CA LEU A 44 22.89 18.95 12.42
C LEU A 44 22.60 20.44 12.26
N LEU A 45 22.33 21.13 13.37
CA LEU A 45 22.11 22.57 13.36
C LEU A 45 23.34 23.34 12.89
N ALA A 46 24.56 22.91 13.29
CA ALA A 46 25.80 23.52 12.87
C ALA A 46 25.98 23.43 11.33
N GLU A 47 25.71 22.26 10.74
CA GLU A 47 25.76 22.07 9.28
C GLU A 47 24.67 22.89 8.59
N CYS A 48 23.41 22.86 9.07
CA CYS A 48 22.30 23.63 8.51
C CYS A 48 22.60 25.13 8.39
N LYS A 49 23.31 25.73 9.40
CA LYS A 49 23.75 27.12 9.35
C LYS A 49 24.62 27.42 8.15
N THR A 50 25.47 26.49 7.72
CA THR A 50 26.37 26.67 6.56
C THR A 50 25.61 26.64 5.22
N LEU A 51 24.42 26.08 5.20
CA LEU A 51 23.59 25.97 3.98
C LEU A 51 22.95 27.30 3.56
N GLY A 52 22.83 28.28 4.48
CA GLY A 52 22.27 29.61 4.20
C GLY A 52 20.79 29.61 3.84
N GLY A 53 20.01 28.67 4.43
CA GLY A 53 18.56 28.53 4.19
C GLY A 53 18.21 27.75 2.94
N CYS A 54 16.90 27.57 2.69
CA CYS A 54 16.35 26.86 1.52
C CYS A 54 15.03 27.52 1.11
N LYS A 55 14.84 27.74 -0.20
CA LYS A 55 13.60 28.32 -0.73
C LYS A 55 12.46 27.31 -0.73
N THR A 56 11.23 27.78 -0.57
CA THR A 56 10.01 26.97 -0.71
C THR A 56 10.02 26.20 -2.04
N GLY A 57 9.69 24.91 -2.03
CA GLY A 57 9.72 24.00 -3.17
C GLY A 57 11.09 23.41 -3.48
N LYS A 58 12.14 23.74 -2.73
CA LYS A 58 13.51 23.23 -2.90
C LYS A 58 13.92 22.33 -1.74
N ALA A 59 15.02 21.61 -1.93
CA ALA A 59 15.58 20.73 -0.92
C ALA A 59 17.12 20.91 -0.82
N LYS A 60 17.66 20.59 0.37
CA LYS A 60 19.10 20.52 0.65
C LYS A 60 19.38 19.29 1.51
N ILE A 61 20.60 18.80 1.50
CA ILE A 61 20.99 17.58 2.20
C ILE A 61 22.09 17.86 3.23
N THR A 62 22.03 17.13 4.34
CA THR A 62 23.05 17.11 5.42
C THR A 62 23.32 15.68 5.86
N GLY A 63 24.30 15.47 6.73
CA GLY A 63 24.50 14.21 7.44
C GLY A 63 23.38 13.88 8.43
N GLY A 64 23.23 12.59 8.77
CA GLY A 64 22.22 12.12 9.74
C GLY A 64 22.64 12.25 11.21
N TYR A 65 23.95 12.36 11.48
CA TYR A 65 24.56 12.46 12.83
C TYR A 65 24.10 11.36 13.78
N ASN A 66 23.39 11.70 14.88
CA ASN A 66 22.92 10.72 15.88
C ASN A 66 21.66 9.94 15.43
N LEU A 67 21.10 10.24 14.27
CA LEU A 67 19.97 9.52 13.72
C LEU A 67 20.40 8.14 13.13
N PRO A 68 19.53 7.13 13.10
CA PRO A 68 19.82 5.84 12.49
C PRO A 68 19.72 5.89 10.95
N THR A 69 20.19 6.98 10.34
CA THR A 69 20.15 7.26 8.90
C THR A 69 21.43 7.95 8.47
N LYS A 70 21.83 7.80 7.21
CA LYS A 70 23.05 8.44 6.68
C LYS A 70 22.84 9.92 6.42
N TYR A 71 21.66 10.29 5.93
CA TYR A 71 21.37 11.64 5.46
C TYR A 71 20.05 12.16 6.00
N VAL A 72 19.97 13.50 6.15
CA VAL A 72 18.72 14.24 6.31
C VAL A 72 18.56 15.17 5.10
N ILE A 73 17.44 15.05 4.40
CA ILE A 73 17.07 15.90 3.28
C ILE A 73 16.06 16.92 3.78
N HIS A 74 16.46 18.18 3.85
CA HIS A 74 15.63 19.28 4.32
C HIS A 74 14.89 19.89 3.13
N THR A 75 13.57 19.83 3.11
CA THR A 75 12.73 20.47 2.10
C THR A 75 11.76 21.44 2.74
N VAL A 76 11.45 22.51 2.03
CA VAL A 76 10.56 23.57 2.51
C VAL A 76 9.26 23.52 1.73
N GLY A 77 8.22 23.02 2.36
CA GLY A 77 6.90 22.96 1.76
C GLY A 77 6.18 24.33 1.78
N PRO A 78 5.15 24.51 0.94
CA PRO A 78 4.34 25.73 0.92
C PRO A 78 3.44 25.82 2.16
N ILE A 79 3.16 27.05 2.60
CA ILE A 79 2.03 27.34 3.48
C ILE A 79 0.78 27.27 2.61
N TYR A 80 -0.23 26.54 3.06
CA TYR A 80 -1.47 26.41 2.32
C TYR A 80 -2.41 27.60 2.64
N GLU A 81 -2.90 28.23 1.60
CA GLU A 81 -3.91 29.30 1.72
C GLU A 81 -5.27 28.83 1.20
N ASP A 82 -5.40 28.59 -0.10
CA ASP A 82 -6.65 28.13 -0.72
C ASP A 82 -6.45 27.17 -1.90
N GLY A 83 -5.22 26.74 -2.18
CA GLY A 83 -4.87 25.84 -3.27
C GLY A 83 -4.77 26.51 -4.65
N LYS A 84 -4.86 27.85 -4.74
CA LYS A 84 -4.87 28.60 -6.02
C LYS A 84 -3.58 29.39 -6.27
N HIS A 85 -2.66 29.39 -5.30
CA HIS A 85 -1.41 30.16 -5.37
C HIS A 85 -0.20 29.30 -5.76
N GLY A 86 -0.45 28.14 -6.41
CA GLY A 86 0.60 27.26 -6.88
C GLY A 86 1.16 26.32 -5.80
N GLU A 87 0.48 26.21 -4.66
CA GLU A 87 0.91 25.40 -3.52
C GLU A 87 1.09 23.95 -3.92
N LYS A 88 0.20 23.40 -4.79
CA LYS A 88 0.33 22.04 -5.30
C LYS A 88 1.64 21.84 -6.04
N ALA A 89 1.99 22.74 -6.96
CA ALA A 89 3.22 22.64 -7.74
C ALA A 89 4.48 22.77 -6.86
N LEU A 90 4.43 23.63 -5.82
CA LEU A 90 5.50 23.76 -4.84
C LEU A 90 5.66 22.50 -3.99
N LEU A 91 4.54 21.90 -3.55
CA LEU A 91 4.56 20.64 -2.81
C LEU A 91 5.09 19.48 -3.65
N GLU A 92 4.65 19.37 -4.91
CA GLU A 92 5.20 18.39 -5.86
C GLU A 92 6.72 18.57 -6.04
N SER A 93 7.18 19.83 -6.13
CA SER A 93 8.61 20.16 -6.25
C SER A 93 9.40 19.68 -5.02
N CYS A 94 8.85 19.78 -3.80
CA CYS A 94 9.50 19.27 -2.60
C CYS A 94 9.81 17.78 -2.68
N TYR A 95 8.83 16.97 -3.11
CA TYR A 95 9.03 15.54 -3.28
C TYR A 95 10.02 15.23 -4.38
N ARG A 96 9.92 15.89 -5.57
CA ARG A 96 10.83 15.67 -6.69
C ARG A 96 12.29 16.03 -6.35
N GLU A 97 12.52 17.18 -5.74
CA GLU A 97 13.86 17.65 -5.36
C GLU A 97 14.47 16.73 -4.28
N SER A 98 13.66 16.29 -3.31
CA SER A 98 14.13 15.37 -2.26
C SER A 98 14.50 14.00 -2.84
N LEU A 99 13.68 13.45 -3.73
CA LEU A 99 13.96 12.19 -4.40
C LEU A 99 15.19 12.28 -5.34
N ALA A 100 15.37 13.42 -6.00
CA ALA A 100 16.56 13.66 -6.83
C ALA A 100 17.83 13.65 -5.98
N LEU A 101 17.86 14.36 -4.86
CA LEU A 101 18.99 14.36 -3.93
C LEU A 101 19.27 12.96 -3.35
N ALA A 102 18.23 12.22 -2.97
CA ALA A 102 18.38 10.85 -2.49
C ALA A 102 19.02 9.95 -3.56
N LYS A 103 18.57 10.08 -4.80
CA LYS A 103 19.14 9.35 -5.94
C LYS A 103 20.61 9.71 -6.20
N GLU A 104 20.97 10.99 -6.14
CA GLU A 104 22.36 11.46 -6.28
C GLU A 104 23.28 10.87 -5.22
N GLN A 105 22.76 10.63 -4.02
CA GLN A 105 23.49 9.98 -2.92
C GLN A 105 23.41 8.45 -2.95
N ASN A 106 22.84 7.86 -4.00
CA ASN A 106 22.65 6.41 -4.14
C ASN A 106 21.87 5.78 -2.96
N CYS A 107 20.88 6.49 -2.42
CA CYS A 107 20.01 5.95 -1.39
C CYS A 107 19.12 4.86 -1.99
N GLU A 108 19.04 3.71 -1.32
CA GLU A 108 18.10 2.63 -1.64
C GLU A 108 16.78 2.79 -0.91
N THR A 109 16.79 3.50 0.22
CA THR A 109 15.63 3.71 1.11
C THR A 109 15.50 5.16 1.56
N VAL A 110 14.28 5.71 1.45
CA VAL A 110 13.98 7.10 1.88
C VAL A 110 12.66 7.15 2.62
N ALA A 111 12.63 7.88 3.75
CA ALA A 111 11.39 8.08 4.50
C ALA A 111 10.97 9.56 4.47
N PHE A 112 9.72 9.81 4.12
CA PHE A 112 9.09 11.13 4.05
C PHE A 112 8.07 11.32 5.16
N PRO A 113 8.01 12.48 5.80
CA PRO A 113 6.82 12.90 6.53
C PRO A 113 5.77 13.39 5.51
N LEU A 114 4.53 13.60 5.95
CA LEU A 114 3.53 14.25 5.12
C LEU A 114 3.80 15.78 5.11
N ILE A 115 4.52 16.24 4.08
CA ILE A 115 5.03 17.63 3.97
C ILE A 115 3.86 18.62 3.96
N SER A 116 4.02 19.76 4.63
CA SER A 116 3.06 20.86 4.77
C SER A 116 1.75 20.53 5.50
N SER A 117 1.47 19.28 5.88
CA SER A 117 0.19 18.87 6.48
C SER A 117 0.03 19.20 7.96
N GLY A 118 1.06 19.72 8.60
CA GLY A 118 1.07 20.17 9.99
C GLY A 118 0.72 21.66 10.12
N VAL A 119 1.66 22.46 10.66
CA VAL A 119 1.50 23.90 10.92
C VAL A 119 1.24 24.70 9.64
N TYR A 120 1.71 24.24 8.48
CA TYR A 120 1.50 24.88 7.19
C TYR A 120 0.09 24.62 6.59
N GLY A 121 -0.75 23.84 7.27
CA GLY A 121 -2.18 23.76 7.04
C GLY A 121 -2.63 23.10 5.73
N TYR A 122 -1.75 22.46 4.98
CA TYR A 122 -2.14 21.75 3.75
C TYR A 122 -3.13 20.61 4.10
N PRO A 123 -4.30 20.50 3.44
CA PRO A 123 -5.24 19.42 3.68
C PRO A 123 -4.57 18.06 3.52
N LYS A 124 -4.69 17.19 4.53
CA LYS A 124 -3.91 15.97 4.65
C LYS A 124 -4.16 14.98 3.52
N ASP A 125 -5.42 14.85 3.12
CA ASP A 125 -5.86 14.03 1.99
C ASP A 125 -5.23 14.49 0.67
N GLN A 126 -5.26 15.80 0.40
CA GLN A 126 -4.64 16.38 -0.79
C GLN A 126 -3.11 16.29 -0.74
N ALA A 127 -2.49 16.51 0.42
CA ALA A 127 -1.06 16.37 0.60
C ALA A 127 -0.60 14.93 0.36
N LEU A 128 -1.35 13.94 0.87
CA LEU A 128 -1.06 12.53 0.65
C LEU A 128 -1.20 12.16 -0.83
N LYS A 129 -2.26 12.62 -1.49
CA LYS A 129 -2.43 12.39 -2.91
C LYS A 129 -1.26 12.93 -3.73
N VAL A 130 -0.82 14.16 -3.47
CA VAL A 130 0.34 14.76 -4.15
C VAL A 130 1.60 13.93 -3.88
N ALA A 131 1.83 13.51 -2.63
CA ALA A 131 2.97 12.68 -2.27
C ALA A 131 2.97 11.35 -3.06
N VAL A 132 1.83 10.64 -3.03
CA VAL A 132 1.67 9.35 -3.73
C VAL A 132 1.87 9.50 -5.22
N ASP A 133 1.24 10.49 -5.87
CA ASP A 133 1.35 10.72 -7.31
C ASP A 133 2.81 10.94 -7.73
N VAL A 134 3.53 11.85 -7.04
CA VAL A 134 4.92 12.19 -7.39
C VAL A 134 5.89 11.04 -7.12
N ILE A 135 5.74 10.38 -5.96
CA ILE A 135 6.62 9.26 -5.57
C ILE A 135 6.40 8.09 -6.53
N SER A 136 5.14 7.78 -6.87
CA SER A 136 4.81 6.69 -7.81
C SER A 136 5.42 6.94 -9.18
N ASP A 137 5.27 8.15 -9.73
CA ASP A 137 5.88 8.55 -11.01
C ASP A 137 7.41 8.39 -11.00
N PHE A 138 8.04 8.70 -9.87
CA PHE A 138 9.48 8.53 -9.71
C PHE A 138 9.87 7.04 -9.65
N LEU A 139 9.13 6.23 -8.90
CA LEU A 139 9.40 4.80 -8.71
C LEU A 139 9.18 3.97 -9.98
N LEU A 140 8.29 4.39 -10.88
CA LEU A 140 8.17 3.75 -12.19
C LEU A 140 9.48 3.78 -13.00
N LYS A 141 10.34 4.77 -12.75
CA LYS A 141 11.59 4.99 -13.50
C LYS A 141 12.85 4.66 -12.69
N ASN A 142 12.74 4.50 -11.38
CA ASN A 142 13.88 4.34 -10.47
C ASN A 142 13.62 3.18 -9.50
N ASP A 143 14.70 2.54 -9.06
CA ASP A 143 14.68 1.48 -8.07
C ASP A 143 15.06 2.05 -6.68
N MET A 144 14.04 2.35 -5.87
CA MET A 144 14.18 2.90 -4.52
C MET A 144 12.96 2.46 -3.69
N THR A 145 13.14 2.17 -2.41
CA THR A 145 12.02 1.99 -1.49
C THR A 145 11.72 3.31 -0.79
N VAL A 146 10.48 3.77 -0.87
CA VAL A 146 10.06 5.03 -0.27
C VAL A 146 8.98 4.76 0.78
N TYR A 147 9.17 5.35 1.98
CA TYR A 147 8.22 5.28 3.07
C TYR A 147 7.53 6.64 3.24
N ILE A 148 6.20 6.68 3.33
CA ILE A 148 5.45 7.82 3.86
C ILE A 148 5.15 7.51 5.32
N VAL A 149 5.73 8.30 6.22
CA VAL A 149 5.63 8.09 7.67
C VAL A 149 4.54 8.96 8.27
N ILE A 150 3.54 8.31 8.85
CA ILE A 150 2.42 8.97 9.53
C ILE A 150 2.55 8.72 11.03
N PHE A 151 2.72 9.78 11.81
CA PHE A 151 2.89 9.66 13.26
C PHE A 151 1.57 9.35 13.98
N ASP A 152 0.48 9.99 13.56
CA ASP A 152 -0.84 9.87 14.19
C ASP A 152 -1.89 9.39 13.17
N LYS A 153 -2.66 8.34 13.54
CA LYS A 153 -3.76 7.83 12.71
C LYS A 153 -4.84 8.90 12.45
N ALA A 154 -5.09 9.80 13.42
CA ALA A 154 -6.03 10.91 13.24
C ALA A 154 -5.58 11.91 12.17
N ALA A 155 -4.28 11.89 11.82
CA ALA A 155 -3.73 12.69 10.73
C ALA A 155 -4.03 12.12 9.35
N TYR A 156 -4.49 10.87 9.27
CA TYR A 156 -4.81 10.17 8.06
C TYR A 156 -6.33 10.18 7.85
N LYS A 157 -6.79 10.99 6.93
CA LYS A 157 -8.17 10.95 6.43
C LYS A 157 -8.11 10.68 4.94
N ILE A 158 -8.72 9.58 4.52
CA ILE A 158 -9.07 9.38 3.12
C ILE A 158 -10.04 10.51 2.72
N SER A 159 -10.11 10.83 1.42
CA SER A 159 -11.20 11.64 0.90
C SER A 159 -12.52 11.17 1.54
N GLU A 160 -13.24 12.08 2.20
CA GLU A 160 -14.47 11.74 2.93
C GLU A 160 -15.47 10.98 2.05
N LYS A 161 -15.50 11.28 0.76
CA LYS A 161 -16.35 10.58 -0.22
C LYS A 161 -15.90 9.13 -0.43
N LEU A 162 -14.62 8.88 -0.65
CA LEU A 162 -14.11 7.51 -0.86
C LEU A 162 -14.32 6.67 0.41
N PHE A 163 -14.09 7.26 1.58
CA PHE A 163 -14.33 6.59 2.86
C PHE A 163 -15.81 6.24 3.03
N SER A 164 -16.72 7.16 2.71
CA SER A 164 -18.17 6.93 2.77
C SER A 164 -18.60 5.81 1.83
N ASP A 165 -18.14 5.87 0.57
CA ASP A 165 -18.49 4.87 -0.46
C ASP A 165 -17.95 3.48 -0.11
N VAL A 166 -16.71 3.38 0.43
CA VAL A 166 -16.11 2.10 0.87
C VAL A 166 -16.79 1.61 2.15
N ALA A 167 -17.10 2.49 3.11
CA ALA A 167 -17.79 2.12 4.33
C ALA A 167 -19.20 1.59 4.06
N GLU A 168 -19.96 2.27 3.18
CA GLU A 168 -21.28 1.84 2.75
C GLU A 168 -21.23 0.47 2.07
N TYR A 169 -20.28 0.26 1.16
CA TYR A 169 -20.08 -1.03 0.50
C TYR A 169 -19.69 -2.14 1.49
N ILE A 170 -18.86 -1.84 2.48
CA ILE A 170 -18.51 -2.80 3.55
C ILE A 170 -19.74 -3.15 4.36
N ASP A 171 -20.52 -2.15 4.79
CA ASP A 171 -21.71 -2.37 5.60
C ASP A 171 -22.74 -3.21 4.85
N ASP A 172 -23.00 -2.92 3.57
CA ASP A 172 -23.94 -3.68 2.74
C ASP A 172 -23.52 -5.15 2.57
N ASN A 173 -22.23 -5.40 2.33
CA ASN A 173 -21.74 -6.76 2.05
C ASN A 173 -21.37 -7.53 3.34
N TYR A 174 -21.01 -6.85 4.43
CA TYR A 174 -20.65 -7.46 5.70
C TYR A 174 -21.87 -7.81 6.54
N VAL A 175 -22.93 -6.97 6.49
CA VAL A 175 -24.20 -7.19 7.20
C VAL A 175 -24.94 -8.38 6.63
N ASP A 176 -24.99 -8.55 5.31
CA ASP A 176 -25.66 -9.68 4.65
C ASP A 176 -25.08 -11.05 5.06
N VAL A 177 -23.80 -11.12 5.39
CA VAL A 177 -23.12 -12.35 5.84
C VAL A 177 -23.27 -12.59 7.36
N HIS A 178 -23.40 -11.52 8.16
CA HIS A 178 -23.44 -11.62 9.63
C HIS A 178 -24.85 -11.48 10.21
N THR A 179 -25.81 -10.98 9.43
CA THR A 179 -27.22 -10.98 9.84
C THR A 179 -27.82 -12.34 9.55
N ASP A 180 -27.68 -13.24 10.50
CA ASP A 180 -28.24 -14.59 10.43
C ASP A 180 -29.75 -14.57 10.66
N TYR A 181 -30.48 -13.87 9.76
CA TYR A 181 -31.95 -13.89 9.71
C TYR A 181 -32.52 -15.33 9.63
N ARG A 182 -31.72 -16.29 9.12
CA ARG A 182 -32.10 -17.71 9.13
C ARG A 182 -32.05 -18.32 10.52
N ARG A 183 -31.13 -17.92 11.39
CA ARG A 183 -31.09 -18.45 12.77
C ARG A 183 -32.16 -17.85 13.65
N GLU A 184 -32.52 -16.59 13.48
CA GLU A 184 -33.63 -15.99 14.26
C GLU A 184 -34.98 -16.48 13.78
N SER A 185 -35.24 -16.63 12.51
CA SER A 185 -36.48 -17.19 11.97
C SER A 185 -36.61 -18.69 12.24
N MET A 186 -35.53 -19.46 12.33
CA MET A 186 -35.53 -20.87 12.72
C MET A 186 -35.77 -21.04 14.25
N ARG A 187 -35.34 -20.10 15.09
CA ARG A 187 -35.61 -20.13 16.52
C ARG A 187 -37.05 -19.81 16.85
N MET A 188 -37.75 -19.03 16.05
CA MET A 188 -39.15 -18.64 16.31
C MET A 188 -40.20 -19.61 15.77
N ASN A 189 -39.87 -20.55 14.85
CA ASN A 189 -40.86 -21.39 14.15
C ASN A 189 -40.50 -22.88 14.02
N MET A 190 -39.93 -23.52 15.03
CA MET A 190 -39.82 -24.97 15.05
C MET A 190 -40.92 -25.59 15.95
N PRO A 191 -41.96 -26.24 15.37
CA PRO A 191 -42.66 -27.30 16.07
C PRO A 191 -41.71 -28.51 16.13
N ILE A 192 -41.53 -29.03 17.34
CA ILE A 192 -40.78 -30.27 17.56
C ILE A 192 -41.56 -31.39 16.88
N GLN A 193 -41.06 -31.83 15.70
CA GLN A 193 -41.52 -33.09 15.12
C GLN A 193 -40.54 -34.21 15.48
N PRO A 194 -41.09 -35.41 15.84
CA PRO A 194 -40.25 -36.54 16.21
C PRO A 194 -39.45 -37.01 15.00
N ILE A 195 -38.16 -37.22 15.24
CA ILE A 195 -37.23 -37.80 14.26
C ILE A 195 -37.73 -39.21 13.91
N MET A 196 -38.37 -39.37 12.75
CA MET A 196 -38.48 -40.67 12.14
C MET A 196 -37.14 -41.05 11.51
N ALA A 197 -36.61 -42.16 12.01
CA ALA A 197 -35.40 -42.76 11.49
C ALA A 197 -35.61 -43.22 10.03
N ALA A 198 -34.53 -43.16 9.28
CA ALA A 198 -34.30 -43.78 8.00
C ALA A 198 -34.58 -42.87 6.78
N ASP A 199 -33.54 -42.27 6.32
CA ASP A 199 -33.07 -42.61 4.98
C ASP A 199 -31.55 -42.62 5.03
N MET A 200 -31.02 -43.83 4.94
CA MET A 200 -29.57 -44.05 4.72
C MET A 200 -29.22 -43.36 3.40
N CYS A 201 -28.52 -42.23 3.56
CA CYS A 201 -27.77 -41.65 2.47
C CYS A 201 -26.87 -42.78 1.95
N GLU A 202 -27.23 -43.42 0.83
CA GLU A 202 -26.30 -44.24 0.10
C GLU A 202 -25.10 -43.36 -0.25
N CYS A 203 -24.04 -43.51 0.53
CA CYS A 203 -22.73 -43.13 0.04
C CYS A 203 -22.51 -43.95 -1.21
N LYS A 204 -22.73 -43.36 -2.40
CA LYS A 204 -22.20 -43.90 -3.61
C LYS A 204 -20.71 -44.10 -3.36
N ALA A 205 -20.34 -45.38 -3.16
CA ALA A 205 -18.95 -45.79 -3.20
C ALA A 205 -18.36 -45.22 -4.48
N MET A 206 -17.42 -44.31 -4.39
CA MET A 206 -16.63 -43.89 -5.53
C MET A 206 -16.05 -45.15 -6.15
N ALA A 207 -16.25 -45.27 -7.47
CA ALA A 207 -15.68 -46.35 -8.24
C ALA A 207 -14.15 -46.41 -8.01
N PRO A 208 -13.55 -47.57 -7.86
CA PRO A 208 -12.14 -47.75 -7.49
C PRO A 208 -11.11 -47.40 -8.56
N ASP A 209 -11.52 -46.71 -9.64
CA ASP A 209 -10.66 -46.45 -10.81
C ASP A 209 -10.37 -44.96 -11.08
N ASP A 210 -10.42 -44.11 -10.09
CA ASP A 210 -9.84 -42.78 -10.20
C ASP A 210 -8.35 -42.87 -9.82
N ASP A 211 -7.52 -43.24 -10.78
CA ASP A 211 -6.07 -43.29 -10.62
C ASP A 211 -5.54 -41.95 -10.14
N LEU A 212 -5.17 -41.88 -8.87
CA LEU A 212 -4.58 -40.68 -8.22
C LEU A 212 -3.37 -40.18 -9.03
N ASP A 213 -2.60 -41.09 -9.60
CA ASP A 213 -1.46 -40.77 -10.45
C ASP A 213 -1.89 -40.10 -11.77
N ALA A 214 -3.04 -40.43 -12.32
CA ALA A 214 -3.61 -39.77 -13.49
C ALA A 214 -4.08 -38.35 -13.15
N LYS A 215 -4.71 -38.16 -11.99
CA LYS A 215 -5.09 -36.82 -11.49
C LYS A 215 -3.89 -35.96 -11.14
N LEU A 216 -2.84 -36.54 -10.56
CA LEU A 216 -1.59 -35.82 -10.25
C LEU A 216 -0.82 -35.43 -11.52
N LYS A 217 -1.03 -36.13 -12.65
CA LYS A 217 -0.47 -35.74 -13.95
C LYS A 217 -1.21 -34.57 -14.62
N GLN A 218 -2.41 -34.25 -14.17
CA GLN A 218 -3.23 -33.13 -14.64
C GLN A 218 -3.12 -31.90 -13.71
N ILE A 219 -1.95 -31.71 -13.09
CA ILE A 219 -1.72 -30.51 -12.28
C ILE A 219 -1.83 -29.29 -13.19
N ASP A 220 -2.74 -28.42 -12.83
CA ASP A 220 -3.00 -27.15 -13.51
C ASP A 220 -1.80 -26.18 -13.42
N GLU A 221 -1.78 -25.14 -14.26
CA GLU A 221 -0.68 -24.16 -14.25
C GLU A 221 -0.52 -23.56 -12.85
N SER A 222 0.73 -23.33 -12.46
CA SER A 222 1.03 -22.71 -11.16
C SER A 222 0.77 -21.20 -11.17
N PHE A 223 0.72 -20.59 -9.97
CA PHE A 223 0.61 -19.14 -9.84
C PHE A 223 1.69 -18.40 -10.64
N SER A 224 2.95 -18.83 -10.55
CA SER A 224 4.08 -18.20 -11.26
C SER A 224 3.91 -18.30 -12.78
N GLN A 225 3.47 -19.44 -13.30
CA GLN A 225 3.22 -19.62 -14.73
C GLN A 225 2.07 -18.75 -15.22
N MET A 226 0.95 -18.72 -14.48
CA MET A 226 -0.20 -17.88 -14.81
C MET A 226 0.20 -16.38 -14.80
N LEU A 227 0.96 -15.94 -13.79
CA LEU A 227 1.42 -14.57 -13.70
C LEU A 227 2.24 -14.17 -14.94
N LEU A 228 3.24 -14.95 -15.30
CA LEU A 228 4.10 -14.65 -16.46
C LEU A 228 3.32 -14.66 -17.77
N ARG A 229 2.43 -15.64 -17.96
CA ARG A 229 1.53 -15.67 -19.12
C ARG A 229 0.63 -14.43 -19.20
N LYS A 230 0.05 -14.00 -18.06
CA LYS A 230 -0.79 -12.79 -18.00
C LYS A 230 0.00 -11.51 -18.29
N ILE A 231 1.26 -11.42 -17.87
CA ILE A 231 2.17 -10.30 -18.20
C ILE A 231 2.37 -10.24 -19.72
N ASP A 232 2.66 -11.39 -20.35
CA ASP A 232 2.86 -11.49 -21.80
C ASP A 232 1.56 -11.16 -22.56
N GLU A 233 0.39 -11.67 -22.13
CA GLU A 233 -0.92 -11.38 -22.72
C GLU A 233 -1.25 -9.87 -22.69
N LYS A 234 -0.86 -9.16 -21.62
CA LYS A 234 -1.07 -7.70 -21.48
C LYS A 234 -0.01 -6.88 -22.21
N GLY A 235 1.02 -7.51 -22.78
CA GLY A 235 2.13 -6.82 -23.45
C GLY A 235 2.96 -5.95 -22.50
N MET A 236 2.95 -6.25 -21.21
CA MET A 236 3.72 -5.54 -20.19
C MET A 236 5.12 -6.14 -20.05
N THR A 237 6.08 -5.33 -19.65
CA THR A 237 7.38 -5.83 -19.18
C THR A 237 7.28 -6.29 -17.73
N ASP A 238 8.14 -7.22 -17.34
CA ASP A 238 8.27 -7.66 -15.94
C ASP A 238 8.43 -6.46 -14.98
N ALA A 239 9.25 -5.47 -15.41
CA ALA A 239 9.53 -4.28 -14.61
C ALA A 239 8.28 -3.40 -14.41
N GLU A 240 7.47 -3.22 -15.43
CA GLU A 240 6.20 -2.50 -15.32
C GLU A 240 5.24 -3.22 -14.39
N CYS A 241 5.13 -4.55 -14.50
CA CYS A 241 4.23 -5.33 -13.69
C CYS A 241 4.57 -5.25 -12.20
N TYR A 242 5.82 -5.59 -11.80
CA TYR A 242 6.15 -5.56 -10.36
C TYR A 242 6.15 -4.15 -9.77
N LYS A 243 6.47 -3.12 -10.56
CA LYS A 243 6.40 -1.71 -10.12
C LYS A 243 4.96 -1.26 -9.92
N LYS A 244 4.06 -1.57 -10.87
CA LYS A 244 2.61 -1.31 -10.70
C LYS A 244 2.01 -2.09 -9.53
N ALA A 245 2.49 -3.31 -9.28
CA ALA A 245 2.09 -4.11 -8.14
C ALA A 245 2.67 -3.62 -6.80
N ASN A 246 3.49 -2.57 -6.80
CA ASN A 246 4.21 -2.09 -5.62
C ASN A 246 5.06 -3.19 -4.95
N ILE A 247 5.66 -4.07 -5.75
CA ILE A 247 6.43 -5.24 -5.30
C ILE A 247 7.91 -5.06 -5.57
N ASP A 248 8.75 -5.54 -4.63
CA ASP A 248 10.21 -5.53 -4.75
C ASP A 248 10.69 -6.42 -5.92
N ARG A 249 11.67 -5.94 -6.66
CA ARG A 249 12.35 -6.68 -7.73
C ARG A 249 12.89 -8.04 -7.26
N LYS A 250 13.43 -8.12 -6.04
CA LYS A 250 13.98 -9.39 -5.49
C LYS A 250 12.87 -10.41 -5.31
N LEU A 251 11.72 -9.99 -4.79
CA LEU A 251 10.54 -10.85 -4.65
C LEU A 251 10.03 -11.30 -6.01
N PHE A 252 9.92 -10.39 -6.98
CA PHE A 252 9.50 -10.76 -8.34
C PHE A 252 10.48 -11.75 -8.99
N SER A 253 11.80 -11.53 -8.87
CA SER A 253 12.82 -12.46 -9.38
C SER A 253 12.68 -13.86 -8.77
N LYS A 254 12.34 -13.96 -7.47
CA LYS A 254 12.07 -15.22 -6.80
C LYS A 254 10.84 -15.92 -7.36
N ILE A 255 9.74 -15.18 -7.57
CA ILE A 255 8.51 -15.71 -8.17
C ILE A 255 8.77 -16.23 -9.58
N ARG A 256 9.53 -15.49 -10.39
CA ARG A 256 9.89 -15.85 -11.76
C ARG A 256 10.76 -17.11 -11.84
N SER A 257 11.69 -17.27 -10.90
CA SER A 257 12.65 -18.39 -10.92
C SER A 257 12.10 -19.67 -10.31
N ASP A 258 11.08 -19.58 -9.44
CA ASP A 258 10.49 -20.72 -8.75
C ASP A 258 9.05 -20.96 -9.26
N ILE A 259 8.88 -22.00 -10.07
CA ILE A 259 7.59 -22.37 -10.64
C ILE A 259 6.55 -22.78 -9.58
N HIS A 260 7.03 -23.23 -8.40
CA HIS A 260 6.19 -23.67 -7.27
C HIS A 260 6.09 -22.60 -6.17
N TYR A 261 6.53 -21.37 -6.45
CA TYR A 261 6.45 -20.29 -5.49
C TYR A 261 5.01 -20.05 -5.04
N LYS A 262 4.83 -19.98 -3.73
CA LYS A 262 3.53 -19.66 -3.11
C LYS A 262 3.58 -18.23 -2.57
N PRO A 263 2.94 -17.26 -3.24
CA PRO A 263 2.87 -15.89 -2.75
C PRO A 263 2.00 -15.79 -1.49
N SER A 264 2.10 -14.69 -0.76
CA SER A 264 1.08 -14.31 0.20
C SER A 264 -0.18 -13.83 -0.54
N LYS A 265 -1.34 -13.83 0.13
CA LYS A 265 -2.59 -13.34 -0.46
C LYS A 265 -2.48 -11.86 -0.91
N PRO A 266 -1.94 -10.93 -0.09
CA PRO A 266 -1.71 -9.55 -0.54
C PRO A 266 -0.81 -9.45 -1.78
N THR A 267 0.23 -10.29 -1.87
CA THR A 267 1.12 -10.33 -3.05
C THR A 267 0.38 -10.80 -4.31
N ALA A 268 -0.45 -11.85 -4.21
CA ALA A 268 -1.23 -12.34 -5.35
C ALA A 268 -2.24 -11.28 -5.83
N ILE A 269 -2.92 -10.60 -4.91
CA ILE A 269 -3.85 -9.51 -5.21
C ILE A 269 -3.12 -8.31 -5.83
N ALA A 270 -1.95 -7.95 -5.33
CA ALA A 270 -1.16 -6.85 -5.88
C ALA A 270 -0.84 -7.09 -7.38
N PHE A 271 -0.52 -8.31 -7.77
CA PHE A 271 -0.34 -8.67 -9.19
C PHE A 271 -1.65 -8.63 -9.97
N ALA A 272 -2.77 -9.10 -9.41
CA ALA A 272 -4.07 -9.01 -10.06
C ALA A 272 -4.46 -7.54 -10.34
N ILE A 273 -4.21 -6.64 -9.38
CA ILE A 273 -4.41 -5.19 -9.54
C ILE A 273 -3.48 -4.62 -10.61
N SER A 274 -2.18 -4.95 -10.60
CA SER A 274 -1.21 -4.42 -11.58
C SER A 274 -1.52 -4.82 -13.01
N LEU A 275 -2.10 -6.01 -13.20
CA LEU A 275 -2.52 -6.56 -14.47
C LEU A 275 -3.94 -6.13 -14.86
N GLU A 276 -4.63 -5.36 -14.03
CA GLU A 276 -5.99 -4.87 -14.25
C GLU A 276 -6.93 -6.05 -14.59
N LEU A 277 -6.88 -7.10 -13.75
CA LEU A 277 -7.71 -8.29 -13.93
C LEU A 277 -9.15 -8.04 -13.47
N THR A 278 -10.10 -8.65 -14.18
CA THR A 278 -11.50 -8.70 -13.71
C THR A 278 -11.62 -9.49 -12.41
N LEU A 279 -12.79 -9.43 -11.77
CA LEU A 279 -13.02 -10.16 -10.52
C LEU A 279 -12.84 -11.67 -10.73
N ASP A 280 -13.42 -12.24 -11.81
CA ASP A 280 -13.32 -13.66 -12.16
C ASP A 280 -11.86 -14.09 -12.39
N GLU A 281 -11.08 -13.28 -13.13
CA GLU A 281 -9.66 -13.54 -13.38
C GLU A 281 -8.83 -13.43 -12.09
N THR A 282 -9.20 -12.49 -11.21
CA THR A 282 -8.56 -12.33 -9.90
C THR A 282 -8.81 -13.54 -9.01
N GLU A 283 -10.06 -14.02 -8.97
CA GLU A 283 -10.40 -15.26 -8.24
C GLU A 283 -9.64 -16.47 -8.78
N ASP A 284 -9.52 -16.60 -10.10
CA ASP A 284 -8.76 -17.70 -10.70
C ASP A 284 -7.28 -17.62 -10.32
N MET A 285 -6.67 -16.45 -10.39
CA MET A 285 -5.29 -16.23 -9.92
C MET A 285 -5.11 -16.56 -8.44
N LEU A 286 -6.07 -16.18 -7.59
CA LEU A 286 -6.05 -16.49 -6.17
C LEU A 286 -6.16 -18.00 -5.92
N LYS A 287 -7.02 -18.71 -6.65
CA LYS A 287 -7.13 -20.18 -6.57
C LYS A 287 -5.81 -20.86 -6.86
N LYS A 288 -5.03 -20.39 -7.86
CA LYS A 288 -3.68 -20.92 -8.17
C LYS A 288 -2.69 -20.69 -7.02
N ALA A 289 -2.87 -19.61 -6.24
CA ALA A 289 -2.09 -19.31 -5.04
C ALA A 289 -2.61 -20.04 -3.77
N GLY A 290 -3.76 -20.70 -3.85
CA GLY A 290 -4.42 -21.39 -2.72
C GLY A 290 -5.24 -20.45 -1.84
N PHE A 291 -5.75 -19.33 -2.40
CA PHE A 291 -6.58 -18.34 -1.72
C PHE A 291 -7.94 -18.17 -2.41
N ALA A 292 -8.84 -17.46 -1.72
CA ALA A 292 -10.12 -16.99 -2.27
C ALA A 292 -10.47 -15.63 -1.63
N LEU A 293 -11.31 -14.84 -2.30
CA LEU A 293 -11.96 -13.69 -1.67
C LEU A 293 -13.10 -14.17 -0.78
N SER A 294 -13.35 -13.46 0.31
CA SER A 294 -14.38 -13.83 1.29
C SER A 294 -15.05 -12.59 1.87
N HIS A 295 -16.37 -12.53 1.82
CA HIS A 295 -17.15 -11.45 2.44
C HIS A 295 -17.11 -11.45 3.97
N SER A 296 -16.49 -12.43 4.60
CA SER A 296 -16.23 -12.43 6.05
C SER A 296 -15.00 -11.62 6.46
N ASN A 297 -14.28 -11.05 5.49
CA ASN A 297 -13.03 -10.31 5.71
C ASN A 297 -13.08 -8.93 5.05
N LYS A 298 -12.95 -7.88 5.85
CA LYS A 298 -12.96 -6.48 5.36
C LYS A 298 -11.91 -6.21 4.29
N PHE A 299 -10.72 -6.81 4.40
CA PHE A 299 -9.68 -6.70 3.39
C PHE A 299 -10.18 -7.15 2.01
N ASP A 300 -10.84 -8.31 1.96
CA ASP A 300 -11.33 -8.90 0.71
C ASP A 300 -12.46 -8.07 0.10
N ILE A 301 -13.38 -7.58 0.93
CA ILE A 301 -14.49 -6.71 0.51
C ILE A 301 -13.96 -5.40 -0.09
N ILE A 302 -12.93 -4.80 0.52
CA ILE A 302 -12.30 -3.58 -0.02
C ILE A 302 -11.70 -3.86 -1.40
N ILE A 303 -10.96 -4.97 -1.57
CA ILE A 303 -10.38 -5.34 -2.85
C ILE A 303 -11.46 -5.54 -3.92
N GLU A 304 -12.51 -6.27 -3.58
CA GLU A 304 -13.65 -6.52 -4.47
C GLU A 304 -14.35 -5.21 -4.90
N TYR A 305 -14.55 -4.28 -3.96
CA TYR A 305 -15.08 -2.95 -4.26
C TYR A 305 -14.26 -2.21 -5.33
N PHE A 306 -12.93 -2.15 -5.15
CA PHE A 306 -12.07 -1.43 -6.09
C PHE A 306 -12.02 -2.10 -7.47
N ILE A 307 -11.93 -3.43 -7.54
CA ILE A 307 -11.99 -4.18 -8.80
C ILE A 307 -13.35 -3.98 -9.48
N GLY A 308 -14.45 -4.05 -8.74
CA GLY A 308 -15.80 -3.83 -9.26
C GLY A 308 -16.04 -2.42 -9.80
N LYS A 309 -15.31 -1.41 -9.29
CA LYS A 309 -15.31 -0.03 -9.82
C LYS A 309 -14.33 0.19 -10.97
N GLY A 310 -13.53 -0.81 -11.34
CA GLY A 310 -12.47 -0.67 -12.35
C GLY A 310 -11.34 0.26 -11.91
N ASN A 311 -11.15 0.41 -10.61
CA ASN A 311 -10.05 1.21 -10.05
C ASN A 311 -8.91 0.30 -9.61
N TYR A 312 -7.83 0.31 -10.39
CA TYR A 312 -6.63 -0.50 -10.17
C TYR A 312 -5.44 0.31 -9.65
N ASN A 313 -5.69 1.48 -9.07
CA ASN A 313 -4.63 2.26 -8.43
C ASN A 313 -4.29 1.66 -7.07
N ILE A 314 -3.18 0.90 -7.01
CA ILE A 314 -2.75 0.19 -5.79
C ILE A 314 -2.53 1.14 -4.61
N PHE A 315 -2.20 2.40 -4.87
CA PHE A 315 -1.96 3.38 -3.81
C PHE A 315 -3.27 3.87 -3.19
N GLU A 316 -4.33 4.11 -4.01
CA GLU A 316 -5.66 4.43 -3.51
C GLU A 316 -6.27 3.25 -2.75
N ILE A 317 -6.03 2.02 -3.23
CA ILE A 317 -6.45 0.80 -2.53
C ILE A 317 -5.73 0.70 -1.17
N ASN A 318 -4.41 0.93 -1.14
CA ASN A 318 -3.64 0.91 0.10
C ASN A 318 -4.06 2.02 1.08
N GLU A 319 -4.44 3.18 0.56
CA GLU A 319 -5.03 4.25 1.35
C GLU A 319 -6.31 3.77 2.05
N ALA A 320 -7.22 3.15 1.32
CA ALA A 320 -8.43 2.58 1.88
C ALA A 320 -8.13 1.46 2.89
N LEU A 321 -7.26 0.50 2.53
CA LEU A 321 -6.87 -0.60 3.42
C LEU A 321 -6.28 -0.07 4.74
N PHE A 322 -5.42 0.94 4.68
CA PHE A 322 -4.84 1.57 5.87
C PHE A 322 -5.91 2.20 6.76
N ALA A 323 -6.88 2.91 6.18
CA ALA A 323 -7.94 3.57 6.93
C ALA A 323 -8.84 2.58 7.70
N PHE A 324 -9.01 1.38 7.17
CA PHE A 324 -9.77 0.29 7.79
C PHE A 324 -8.91 -0.68 8.61
N ASP A 325 -7.66 -0.33 8.95
CA ASP A 325 -6.71 -1.15 9.72
C ASP A 325 -6.43 -2.52 9.07
N GLN A 326 -6.40 -2.58 7.73
CA GLN A 326 -6.09 -3.79 6.98
C GLN A 326 -4.63 -3.82 6.52
N SER A 327 -4.15 -5.03 6.20
CA SER A 327 -2.82 -5.22 5.59
C SER A 327 -2.74 -4.52 4.23
N LEU A 328 -1.60 -3.89 3.93
CA LEU A 328 -1.40 -3.24 2.65
C LEU A 328 -1.00 -4.23 1.56
N LEU A 329 -1.25 -3.84 0.30
CA LEU A 329 -0.79 -4.57 -0.88
C LEU A 329 0.65 -4.17 -1.24
N GLY A 330 1.45 -5.13 -1.69
CA GLY A 330 2.78 -4.88 -2.23
C GLY A 330 3.85 -4.54 -1.19
N ALA A 331 3.59 -4.71 0.10
CA ALA A 331 4.53 -4.47 1.19
C ALA A 331 5.21 -5.76 1.64
#